data_4cd02099eb8cfb9306220c0d922273cd
#
_entry.id   4cd02099eb8cfb9306220c0d922273cd
#
_cell.length_a   1.000
_cell.length_b   1.000
_cell.length_c   1.000
_cell.angle_alpha   90.00
_cell.angle_beta   90.00
_cell.angle_gamma   90.00
#
_symmetry.space_group_name_H-M   'P 1'
#
loop_
_entity.id
_entity.type
_entity.pdbx_description
1 polymer ?
#
loop_
_entity_poly.entity_id
_entity_poly.type
_entity_poly.pdbx_seq_one_letter_code
_entity_poly.pdbx_strand_id
1 'polypeptide(L)'
;MQRRSFLKTSSVAALAASASVAGAQIVPPFKRQPRIAIGGIASECSSYSRIRARLENFSVLRGNDILTDERFTFLQRYDVPFLPTLVANAGSGGPIARDAYDALKTEYLGRLRALLPLDGVYLAMHGAMYVEGMTDAEGDWYEATRKVVGPDCILSASYDLHGNISQRIVDNLDAITAYRTAPHVDRVENTMRATDMLTHCLRYGIRPGIVWATIPVGLAGEQSSTEW
;
A
#
# COMPACT_ATOMS: atom_id res chain seq x y z
N MET A 1 -40.76 -6.10 -57.23
CA MET A 1 -39.68 -5.92 -56.24
C MET A 1 -39.98 -4.66 -55.43
N GLN A 2 -40.59 -4.78 -54.26
CA GLN A 2 -40.94 -3.65 -53.40
C GLN A 2 -39.86 -3.48 -52.34
N ARG A 3 -39.17 -2.33 -52.30
CA ARG A 3 -38.26 -1.93 -51.22
C ARG A 3 -39.11 -1.31 -50.12
N ARG A 4 -39.14 -1.97 -48.93
CA ARG A 4 -39.70 -1.42 -47.70
C ARG A 4 -38.70 -0.48 -47.07
N SER A 5 -39.01 0.83 -46.97
CA SER A 5 -38.27 1.81 -46.22
C SER A 5 -38.66 1.69 -44.74
N PHE A 6 -37.66 1.42 -43.88
CA PHE A 6 -37.83 1.48 -42.44
C PHE A 6 -37.53 2.92 -41.96
N LEU A 7 -38.56 3.63 -41.57
CA LEU A 7 -38.45 4.87 -40.83
C LEU A 7 -38.08 4.52 -39.36
N LYS A 8 -36.85 4.84 -38.95
CA LYS A 8 -36.47 4.82 -37.55
C LYS A 8 -36.83 6.16 -36.92
N THR A 9 -37.86 6.18 -36.12
CA THR A 9 -38.18 7.28 -35.21
C THR A 9 -37.18 7.25 -34.05
N SER A 10 -36.23 8.18 -34.06
CA SER A 10 -35.30 8.39 -32.93
C SER A 10 -35.99 9.28 -31.90
N SER A 11 -36.44 8.68 -30.80
CA SER A 11 -36.89 9.41 -29.62
C SER A 11 -35.65 9.95 -28.88
N VAL A 12 -35.45 11.25 -28.97
CA VAL A 12 -34.44 11.95 -28.14
C VAL A 12 -35.05 12.09 -26.74
N ALA A 13 -34.63 11.21 -25.83
CA ALA A 13 -34.90 11.39 -24.40
C ALA A 13 -33.94 12.46 -23.88
N ALA A 14 -34.46 13.64 -23.56
CA ALA A 14 -33.71 14.67 -22.85
C ALA A 14 -33.46 14.18 -21.44
N LEU A 15 -32.22 13.73 -21.13
CA LEU A 15 -31.76 13.55 -19.77
C LEU A 15 -31.58 14.93 -19.14
N ALA A 16 -32.52 15.34 -18.30
CA ALA A 16 -32.32 16.44 -17.37
C ALA A 16 -31.23 16.00 -16.37
N ALA A 17 -30.02 16.51 -16.57
CA ALA A 17 -28.95 16.39 -15.57
C ALA A 17 -29.33 17.25 -14.36
N SER A 18 -29.94 16.64 -13.35
CA SER A 18 -30.02 17.23 -12.03
C SER A 18 -28.61 17.29 -11.49
N ALA A 19 -28.01 18.48 -11.50
CA ALA A 19 -26.81 18.77 -10.74
C ALA A 19 -27.16 18.60 -9.26
N SER A 20 -26.96 17.40 -8.72
CA SER A 20 -26.93 17.20 -7.27
C SER A 20 -25.74 18.00 -6.76
N VAL A 21 -26.04 19.09 -6.05
CA VAL A 21 -25.05 19.73 -5.15
C VAL A 21 -24.54 18.59 -4.28
N ALA A 22 -23.29 18.20 -4.49
CA ALA A 22 -22.62 17.21 -3.64
C ALA A 22 -22.58 17.82 -2.24
N GLY A 23 -23.59 17.52 -1.43
CA GLY A 23 -23.58 17.82 -0.01
C GLY A 23 -22.34 17.15 0.54
N ALA A 24 -21.50 17.91 1.26
CA ALA A 24 -20.36 17.36 1.94
C ALA A 24 -20.86 16.18 2.76
N GLN A 25 -20.42 14.98 2.41
CA GLN A 25 -20.76 13.78 3.17
C GLN A 25 -20.22 13.99 4.59
N ILE A 26 -21.13 14.08 5.55
CA ILE A 26 -20.75 14.17 6.96
C ILE A 26 -20.10 12.83 7.30
N VAL A 27 -18.76 12.82 7.40
CA VAL A 27 -18.00 11.64 7.81
C VAL A 27 -18.25 11.43 9.31
N PRO A 28 -18.85 10.29 9.73
CA PRO A 28 -19.12 10.06 11.13
C PRO A 28 -17.83 9.95 11.93
N PRO A 29 -17.81 10.36 13.21
CA PRO A 29 -16.66 10.15 14.06
C PRO A 29 -16.42 8.66 14.29
N PHE A 30 -15.19 8.29 14.67
CA PHE A 30 -14.92 6.94 15.14
C PHE A 30 -15.75 6.62 16.39
N LYS A 31 -16.29 5.40 16.47
CA LYS A 31 -16.98 4.93 17.69
C LYS A 31 -16.06 4.93 18.92
N ARG A 32 -14.77 4.65 18.71
CA ARG A 32 -13.64 4.84 19.63
C ARG A 32 -12.40 5.19 18.83
N GLN A 33 -11.43 5.82 19.45
CA GLN A 33 -10.15 6.12 18.78
C GLN A 33 -9.42 4.82 18.43
N PRO A 34 -9.19 4.53 17.14
CA PRO A 34 -8.48 3.33 16.74
C PRO A 34 -6.98 3.46 17.03
N ARG A 35 -6.35 2.34 17.28
CA ARG A 35 -4.90 2.21 17.45
C ARG A 35 -4.28 1.73 16.14
N ILE A 36 -3.67 2.64 15.40
CA ILE A 36 -3.12 2.36 14.07
C ILE A 36 -1.59 2.45 14.13
N ALA A 37 -0.90 1.34 13.88
CA ALA A 37 0.55 1.38 13.75
C ALA A 37 0.97 1.80 12.33
N ILE A 38 2.19 2.39 12.23
CA ILE A 38 2.85 2.66 10.95
C ILE A 38 4.25 2.06 10.96
N GLY A 39 4.63 1.42 9.84
CA GLY A 39 5.95 0.87 9.63
C GLY A 39 6.14 0.37 8.21
N GLY A 40 7.23 -0.35 7.98
CA GLY A 40 7.48 -0.98 6.69
C GLY A 40 8.94 -1.06 6.30
N ILE A 41 9.18 -1.66 5.14
CA ILE A 41 10.49 -1.75 4.51
C ILE A 41 10.31 -1.56 3.00
N ALA A 42 11.15 -0.72 2.41
CA ALA A 42 11.11 -0.39 0.99
C ALA A 42 12.48 -0.57 0.35
N SER A 43 12.52 -1.30 -0.74
CA SER A 43 13.69 -1.40 -1.62
C SER A 43 13.25 -1.90 -2.98
N GLU A 44 13.84 -1.36 -4.02
CA GLU A 44 13.71 -1.86 -5.38
C GLU A 44 14.99 -2.60 -5.75
N CYS A 45 14.92 -3.92 -5.92
CA CYS A 45 16.09 -4.75 -6.05
C CYS A 45 16.26 -5.28 -7.48
N SER A 46 17.46 -5.09 -8.05
CA SER A 46 17.91 -5.86 -9.21
C SER A 46 18.59 -7.14 -8.74
N SER A 47 18.00 -8.30 -9.06
CA SER A 47 18.59 -9.61 -8.74
C SER A 47 19.89 -9.90 -9.50
N TYR A 48 20.19 -9.15 -10.57
CA TYR A 48 21.42 -9.26 -11.35
C TYR A 48 22.61 -8.51 -10.74
N SER A 49 22.35 -7.59 -9.79
CA SER A 49 23.41 -6.83 -9.12
C SER A 49 24.27 -7.74 -8.24
N ARG A 50 25.60 -7.51 -8.29
CA ARG A 50 26.55 -8.18 -7.38
C ARG A 50 26.71 -7.46 -6.05
N ILE A 51 26.23 -6.22 -5.97
CA ILE A 51 26.25 -5.43 -4.74
C ILE A 51 25.07 -5.88 -3.87
N ARG A 52 25.30 -5.94 -2.55
CA ARG A 52 24.25 -6.26 -1.57
C ARG A 52 23.90 -5.03 -0.77
N ALA A 53 22.60 -4.81 -0.56
CA ALA A 53 22.15 -3.83 0.42
C ALA A 53 22.31 -4.41 1.84
N ARG A 54 23.28 -3.88 2.57
CA ARG A 54 23.55 -4.21 3.98
C ARG A 54 22.82 -3.24 4.90
N LEU A 55 22.85 -3.49 6.19
CA LEU A 55 22.13 -2.67 7.17
C LEU A 55 22.53 -1.18 7.11
N GLU A 56 23.80 -0.90 6.90
CA GLU A 56 24.33 0.47 6.75
C GLU A 56 23.85 1.21 5.50
N ASN A 57 23.29 0.50 4.52
CA ASN A 57 22.75 1.12 3.32
C ASN A 57 21.29 1.57 3.49
N PHE A 58 20.65 1.22 4.60
CA PHE A 58 19.28 1.63 4.88
C PHE A 58 19.23 2.98 5.59
N SER A 59 18.39 3.87 5.09
CA SER A 59 17.84 4.96 5.90
C SER A 59 16.73 4.38 6.78
N VAL A 60 16.90 4.43 8.10
CA VAL A 60 15.96 3.81 9.04
C VAL A 60 15.40 4.87 9.98
N LEU A 61 14.10 5.12 9.87
CA LEU A 61 13.34 5.97 10.79
C LEU A 61 12.73 5.10 11.90
N ARG A 62 12.75 5.62 13.13
CA ARG A 62 12.26 4.92 14.32
C ARG A 62 11.37 5.81 15.17
N GLY A 63 10.29 5.25 15.68
CA GLY A 63 9.42 6.01 16.58
C GLY A 63 8.99 7.35 15.99
N ASN A 64 9.05 8.41 16.76
CA ASN A 64 8.54 9.72 16.34
C ASN A 64 9.24 10.33 15.12
N ASP A 65 10.44 9.90 14.78
CA ASP A 65 11.12 10.36 13.56
C ASP A 65 10.29 10.05 12.29
N ILE A 66 9.49 8.97 12.33
CA ILE A 66 8.55 8.66 11.24
C ILE A 66 7.49 9.75 11.08
N LEU A 67 6.92 10.23 12.18
CA LEU A 67 5.82 11.21 12.16
C LEU A 67 6.29 12.63 11.79
N THR A 68 7.57 12.91 11.91
CA THR A 68 8.18 14.21 11.57
C THR A 68 8.85 14.23 10.20
N ASP A 69 9.06 13.05 9.59
CA ASP A 69 9.63 12.94 8.25
C ASP A 69 8.65 13.45 7.20
N GLU A 70 9.15 14.19 6.20
CA GLU A 70 8.34 14.82 5.15
C GLU A 70 7.45 13.84 4.38
N ARG A 71 7.90 12.59 4.22
CA ARG A 71 7.15 11.53 3.54
C ARG A 71 5.87 11.13 4.24
N PHE A 72 5.77 11.41 5.55
CA PHE A 72 4.65 10.99 6.40
C PHE A 72 3.87 12.14 7.03
N THR A 73 4.19 13.41 6.70
CA THR A 73 3.44 14.59 7.21
C THR A 73 1.96 14.55 6.84
N PHE A 74 1.58 13.85 5.78
CA PHE A 74 0.19 13.65 5.38
C PHE A 74 -0.65 12.96 6.47
N LEU A 75 -0.03 12.20 7.38
CA LEU A 75 -0.71 11.52 8.49
C LEU A 75 -1.37 12.52 9.47
N GLN A 76 -0.89 13.77 9.53
CA GLN A 76 -1.46 14.81 10.36
C GLN A 76 -2.86 15.27 9.91
N ARG A 77 -3.30 14.86 8.72
CA ARG A 77 -4.65 15.14 8.20
C ARG A 77 -5.74 14.27 8.80
N TYR A 78 -5.35 13.20 9.47
CA TYR A 78 -6.28 12.23 10.04
C TYR A 78 -6.56 12.56 11.50
N ASP A 79 -7.83 12.42 11.90
CA ASP A 79 -8.31 12.60 13.26
C ASP A 79 -8.00 11.41 14.19
N VAL A 80 -6.92 10.68 13.89
CA VAL A 80 -6.46 9.52 14.64
C VAL A 80 -4.95 9.60 14.89
N PRO A 81 -4.47 9.15 16.06
CA PRO A 81 -3.04 9.04 16.31
C PRO A 81 -2.46 7.82 15.60
N PHE A 82 -1.34 8.01 14.89
CA PHE A 82 -0.54 6.90 14.38
C PHE A 82 0.56 6.53 15.38
N LEU A 83 0.75 5.24 15.58
CA LEU A 83 1.72 4.66 16.50
C LEU A 83 2.94 4.20 15.69
N PRO A 84 4.04 4.95 15.72
CA PRO A 84 5.18 4.68 14.86
C PRO A 84 6.02 3.48 15.35
N THR A 85 6.47 2.64 14.41
CA THR A 85 7.34 1.50 14.66
C THR A 85 8.73 1.72 14.07
N LEU A 86 8.94 1.23 12.86
CA LEU A 86 10.16 1.32 12.07
C LEU A 86 9.80 1.42 10.60
N VAL A 87 10.44 2.35 9.88
CA VAL A 87 10.43 2.42 8.42
C VAL A 87 11.86 2.39 7.93
N ALA A 88 12.20 1.39 7.12
CA ALA A 88 13.51 1.22 6.52
C ALA A 88 13.43 1.39 5.00
N ASN A 89 14.42 2.08 4.41
CA ASN A 89 14.47 2.31 2.96
C ASN A 89 15.91 2.21 2.46
N ALA A 90 16.17 1.32 1.49
CA ALA A 90 17.46 1.19 0.83
C ALA A 90 17.47 1.81 -0.59
N GLY A 91 16.32 2.33 -1.06
CA GLY A 91 16.21 2.82 -2.44
C GLY A 91 16.32 1.71 -3.48
N SER A 92 16.76 2.08 -4.69
CA SER A 92 16.99 1.13 -5.78
C SER A 92 18.42 0.60 -5.73
N GLY A 93 18.60 -0.72 -5.82
CA GLY A 93 19.93 -1.31 -5.70
C GLY A 93 19.97 -2.82 -5.94
N GLY A 94 20.92 -3.49 -5.29
CA GLY A 94 21.05 -4.95 -5.34
C GLY A 94 20.18 -5.67 -4.31
N PRO A 95 20.26 -7.01 -4.29
CA PRO A 95 19.58 -7.82 -3.30
C PRO A 95 19.92 -7.38 -1.87
N ILE A 96 18.96 -7.47 -0.98
CA ILE A 96 19.17 -7.22 0.44
C ILE A 96 19.89 -8.43 1.06
N ALA A 97 20.96 -8.17 1.81
CA ALA A 97 21.64 -9.19 2.58
C ALA A 97 20.68 -9.78 3.62
N ARG A 98 20.71 -11.10 3.79
CA ARG A 98 19.76 -11.82 4.64
C ARG A 98 19.81 -11.35 6.10
N ASP A 99 21.00 -11.13 6.63
CA ASP A 99 21.22 -10.65 7.99
C ASP A 99 20.65 -9.24 8.23
N ALA A 100 20.75 -8.34 7.22
CA ALA A 100 20.17 -7.01 7.29
C ALA A 100 18.63 -7.07 7.32
N TYR A 101 18.03 -7.90 6.49
CA TYR A 101 16.58 -8.13 6.51
C TYR A 101 16.11 -8.69 7.85
N ASP A 102 16.77 -9.73 8.34
CA ASP A 102 16.39 -10.40 9.59
C ASP A 102 16.52 -9.44 10.80
N ALA A 103 17.55 -8.59 10.82
CA ALA A 103 17.71 -7.56 11.84
C ALA A 103 16.59 -6.53 11.83
N LEU A 104 16.29 -5.95 10.67
CA LEU A 104 15.24 -4.95 10.51
C LEU A 104 13.85 -5.53 10.82
N LYS A 105 13.57 -6.75 10.36
CA LYS A 105 12.32 -7.45 10.64
C LYS A 105 12.15 -7.73 12.12
N THR A 106 13.21 -8.19 12.79
CA THR A 106 13.19 -8.49 14.23
C THR A 106 12.90 -7.22 15.04
N GLU A 107 13.56 -6.11 14.70
CA GLU A 107 13.33 -4.83 15.36
C GLU A 107 11.89 -4.33 15.11
N TYR A 108 11.43 -4.36 13.86
CA TYR A 108 10.06 -3.96 13.49
C TYR A 108 9.01 -4.74 14.27
N LEU A 109 9.12 -6.08 14.28
CA LEU A 109 8.15 -6.93 14.97
C LEU A 109 8.20 -6.76 16.50
N GLY A 110 9.37 -6.48 17.07
CA GLY A 110 9.52 -6.15 18.49
C GLY A 110 8.76 -4.87 18.85
N ARG A 111 8.93 -3.81 18.05
CA ARG A 111 8.21 -2.53 18.21
C ARG A 111 6.70 -2.71 18.03
N LEU A 112 6.29 -3.50 17.04
CA LEU A 112 4.89 -3.76 16.76
C LEU A 112 4.22 -4.48 17.95
N ARG A 113 4.88 -5.50 18.53
CA ARG A 113 4.38 -6.22 19.72
C ARG A 113 4.18 -5.31 20.92
N ALA A 114 5.07 -4.33 21.13
CA ALA A 114 4.97 -3.38 22.24
C ALA A 114 3.75 -2.45 22.13
N LEU A 115 3.13 -2.35 20.94
CA LEU A 115 1.97 -1.48 20.69
C LEU A 115 0.63 -2.22 20.77
N LEU A 116 0.60 -3.53 20.95
CA LEU A 116 -0.64 -4.31 21.00
C LEU A 116 -1.56 -3.90 22.17
N PRO A 117 -2.88 -4.04 22.02
CA PRO A 117 -3.60 -4.43 20.80
C PRO A 117 -3.68 -3.31 19.78
N LEU A 118 -3.78 -3.67 18.48
CA LEU A 118 -3.90 -2.75 17.35
C LEU A 118 -5.17 -3.02 16.57
N ASP A 119 -5.79 -1.96 16.03
CA ASP A 119 -6.94 -2.05 15.13
C ASP A 119 -6.52 -2.06 13.67
N GLY A 120 -5.41 -1.40 13.35
CA GLY A 120 -4.87 -1.33 12.00
C GLY A 120 -3.37 -1.14 11.95
N VAL A 121 -2.78 -1.48 10.80
CA VAL A 121 -1.39 -1.18 10.47
C VAL A 121 -1.32 -0.63 9.04
N TYR A 122 -0.70 0.53 8.90
CA TYR A 122 -0.29 1.04 7.59
C TYR A 122 1.16 0.65 7.32
N LEU A 123 1.41 0.00 6.18
CA LEU A 123 2.70 -0.50 5.76
C LEU A 123 3.20 0.26 4.53
N ALA A 124 4.25 1.06 4.72
CA ALA A 124 4.96 1.74 3.65
C ALA A 124 5.98 0.77 3.02
N MET A 125 5.60 0.17 1.90
CA MET A 125 6.38 -0.87 1.20
C MET A 125 6.75 -0.39 -0.20
N HIS A 126 7.53 -1.20 -0.92
CA HIS A 126 7.82 -0.97 -2.33
C HIS A 126 7.16 -1.99 -3.25
N GLY A 127 7.28 -3.27 -2.93
CA GLY A 127 6.74 -4.36 -3.73
C GLY A 127 7.76 -5.04 -4.66
N ALA A 128 8.99 -4.55 -4.74
CA ALA A 128 10.04 -5.11 -5.59
C ALA A 128 11.30 -5.49 -4.80
N MET A 129 11.13 -5.89 -3.56
CA MET A 129 12.21 -6.31 -2.68
C MET A 129 12.65 -7.74 -2.99
N TYR A 130 13.95 -7.94 -3.06
CA TYR A 130 14.57 -9.27 -3.11
C TYR A 130 15.59 -9.41 -1.98
N VAL A 131 15.45 -10.44 -1.18
CA VAL A 131 16.37 -10.79 -0.10
C VAL A 131 17.09 -12.09 -0.45
N GLU A 132 18.38 -12.16 -0.21
CA GLU A 132 19.18 -13.37 -0.50
C GLU A 132 18.58 -14.61 0.14
N GLY A 133 18.38 -15.64 -0.69
CA GLY A 133 17.82 -16.91 -0.27
C GLY A 133 16.32 -16.91 0.05
N MET A 134 15.60 -15.82 -0.31
CA MET A 134 14.15 -15.75 -0.16
C MET A 134 13.46 -15.53 -1.50
N THR A 135 12.39 -16.25 -1.75
CA THR A 135 11.58 -16.12 -2.98
C THR A 135 10.49 -15.07 -2.87
N ASP A 136 10.06 -14.72 -1.64
CA ASP A 136 8.97 -13.78 -1.36
C ASP A 136 9.21 -13.09 -0.01
N ALA A 137 10.06 -12.08 -0.03
CA ALA A 137 10.43 -11.34 1.18
C ALA A 137 9.32 -10.42 1.68
N GLU A 138 8.55 -9.82 0.78
CA GLU A 138 7.40 -9.00 1.17
C GLU A 138 6.28 -9.86 1.76
N GLY A 139 5.95 -10.99 1.15
CA GLY A 139 4.98 -11.92 1.72
C GLY A 139 5.40 -12.44 3.10
N ASP A 140 6.70 -12.67 3.30
CA ASP A 140 7.25 -13.04 4.61
C ASP A 140 7.10 -11.93 5.66
N TRP A 141 7.26 -10.65 5.27
CA TRP A 141 7.03 -9.50 6.14
C TRP A 141 5.56 -9.36 6.55
N TYR A 142 4.64 -9.49 5.57
CA TYR A 142 3.20 -9.41 5.83
C TYR A 142 2.69 -10.54 6.70
N GLU A 143 3.09 -11.77 6.41
CA GLU A 143 2.71 -12.92 7.22
C GLU A 143 3.20 -12.80 8.67
N ALA A 144 4.44 -12.33 8.85
CA ALA A 144 4.98 -12.10 10.19
C ALA A 144 4.25 -10.96 10.92
N THR A 145 3.88 -9.90 10.21
CA THR A 145 3.05 -8.81 10.73
C THR A 145 1.69 -9.34 11.18
N ARG A 146 1.00 -10.08 10.30
CA ARG A 146 -0.30 -10.71 10.58
C ARG A 146 -0.26 -11.63 11.79
N LYS A 147 0.79 -12.44 11.93
CA LYS A 147 0.97 -13.31 13.11
C LYS A 147 1.10 -12.53 14.42
N VAL A 148 1.65 -11.33 14.39
CA VAL A 148 1.79 -10.48 15.58
C VAL A 148 0.48 -9.78 15.93
N VAL A 149 -0.20 -9.18 14.96
CA VAL A 149 -1.37 -8.32 15.22
C VAL A 149 -2.69 -9.10 15.29
N GLY A 150 -2.70 -10.34 14.80
CA GLY A 150 -3.88 -11.19 14.79
C GLY A 150 -4.80 -10.98 13.58
N PRO A 151 -5.85 -11.80 13.45
CA PRO A 151 -6.70 -11.81 12.27
C PRO A 151 -7.62 -10.58 12.16
N ASP A 152 -7.95 -9.92 13.25
CA ASP A 152 -8.95 -8.83 13.28
C ASP A 152 -8.37 -7.46 12.94
N CYS A 153 -7.04 -7.29 13.01
CA CYS A 153 -6.36 -6.04 12.67
C CYS A 153 -6.36 -5.82 11.14
N ILE A 154 -6.76 -4.63 10.69
CA ILE A 154 -6.75 -4.29 9.26
C ILE A 154 -5.33 -3.93 8.82
N LEU A 155 -4.80 -4.65 7.83
CA LEU A 155 -3.49 -4.35 7.21
C LEU A 155 -3.69 -3.67 5.86
N SER A 156 -3.17 -2.46 5.72
CA SER A 156 -3.14 -1.70 4.46
C SER A 156 -1.72 -1.38 4.05
N ALA A 157 -1.43 -1.47 2.76
CA ALA A 157 -0.10 -1.18 2.23
C ALA A 157 -0.14 -0.29 1.00
N SER A 158 0.92 0.51 0.83
CA SER A 158 1.19 1.26 -0.40
C SER A 158 2.42 0.73 -1.11
N TYR A 159 2.32 0.58 -2.43
CA TYR A 159 3.35 0.04 -3.31
C TYR A 159 3.76 1.02 -4.40
N ASP A 160 4.94 0.78 -4.96
CA ASP A 160 5.29 1.23 -6.30
C ASP A 160 4.52 0.41 -7.35
N LEU A 161 4.32 0.98 -8.55
CA LEU A 161 3.63 0.26 -9.64
C LEU A 161 4.44 -0.93 -10.17
N HIS A 162 5.76 -0.97 -9.94
CA HIS A 162 6.64 -2.09 -10.30
C HIS A 162 6.60 -3.23 -9.27
N GLY A 163 5.72 -3.14 -8.29
CA GLY A 163 5.56 -4.16 -7.26
C GLY A 163 5.01 -5.48 -7.80
N ASN A 164 5.48 -6.58 -7.23
CA ASN A 164 4.97 -7.92 -7.50
C ASN A 164 4.10 -8.39 -6.35
N ILE A 165 2.97 -9.00 -6.70
CA ILE A 165 2.01 -9.53 -5.72
C ILE A 165 2.09 -11.05 -5.75
N SER A 166 2.25 -11.65 -4.58
CA SER A 166 2.18 -13.10 -4.37
C SER A 166 0.88 -13.48 -3.66
N GLN A 167 0.53 -14.76 -3.74
CA GLN A 167 -0.61 -15.30 -2.97
C GLN A 167 -0.41 -15.05 -1.46
N ARG A 168 0.83 -15.18 -0.96
CA ARG A 168 1.16 -14.93 0.44
C ARG A 168 0.88 -13.48 0.87
N ILE A 169 1.11 -12.51 -0.01
CA ILE A 169 0.74 -11.11 0.21
C ILE A 169 -0.78 -10.97 0.29
N VAL A 170 -1.50 -11.53 -0.69
CA VAL A 170 -2.97 -11.47 -0.75
C VAL A 170 -3.62 -12.09 0.49
N ASP A 171 -3.09 -13.20 0.97
CA ASP A 171 -3.63 -13.93 2.15
C ASP A 171 -3.42 -13.16 3.46
N ASN A 172 -2.51 -12.19 3.50
CA ASN A 172 -2.13 -11.49 4.72
C ASN A 172 -2.48 -9.99 4.74
N LEU A 173 -2.86 -9.40 3.61
CA LEU A 173 -3.32 -8.01 3.51
C LEU A 173 -4.84 -7.91 3.44
N ASP A 174 -5.38 -6.76 3.84
CA ASP A 174 -6.79 -6.40 3.65
C ASP A 174 -6.96 -5.33 2.56
N ALA A 175 -5.97 -4.45 2.38
CA ALA A 175 -6.01 -3.40 1.36
C ALA A 175 -4.60 -3.10 0.81
N ILE A 176 -4.55 -2.79 -0.48
CA ILE A 176 -3.30 -2.42 -1.15
C ILE A 176 -3.56 -1.34 -2.19
N THR A 177 -2.64 -0.39 -2.31
CA THR A 177 -2.62 0.60 -3.38
C THR A 177 -1.24 0.65 -4.05
N ALA A 178 -1.18 1.11 -5.30
CA ALA A 178 0.07 1.31 -6.00
C ALA A 178 0.08 2.66 -6.72
N TYR A 179 1.27 3.17 -7.07
CA TYR A 179 1.40 4.32 -7.96
C TYR A 179 0.68 4.05 -9.27
N ARG A 180 0.14 5.10 -9.87
CA ARG A 180 -0.57 5.06 -11.15
C ARG A 180 0.23 5.68 -12.28
N THR A 181 1.36 6.30 -11.96
CA THR A 181 2.16 7.06 -12.90
C THR A 181 3.62 6.64 -12.91
N ALA A 182 4.21 6.62 -14.09
CA ALA A 182 5.65 6.55 -14.31
C ALA A 182 6.03 7.66 -15.32
N PRO A 183 6.75 8.73 -14.92
CA PRO A 183 7.38 8.96 -13.61
C PRO A 183 6.40 9.04 -12.42
N HIS A 184 6.89 8.71 -11.22
CA HIS A 184 6.09 8.62 -9.99
C HIS A 184 5.75 9.99 -9.41
N VAL A 185 4.75 10.68 -9.99
CA VAL A 185 4.29 12.00 -9.51
C VAL A 185 3.21 11.88 -8.43
N ASP A 186 2.58 10.70 -8.28
CA ASP A 186 1.45 10.45 -7.39
C ASP A 186 1.83 9.70 -6.08
N ARG A 187 3.09 9.80 -5.64
CA ARG A 187 3.59 9.10 -4.45
C ARG A 187 2.78 9.41 -3.19
N VAL A 188 2.60 10.70 -2.88
CA VAL A 188 1.87 11.13 -1.70
C VAL A 188 0.39 10.73 -1.79
N GLU A 189 -0.22 10.89 -2.95
CA GLU A 189 -1.61 10.47 -3.19
C GLU A 189 -1.79 8.97 -3.00
N ASN A 190 -0.83 8.15 -3.41
CA ASN A 190 -0.88 6.71 -3.22
C ASN A 190 -0.83 6.31 -1.74
N THR A 191 0.09 6.90 -0.97
CA THR A 191 0.16 6.66 0.48
C THR A 191 -1.10 7.12 1.19
N MET A 192 -1.68 8.25 0.77
CA MET A 192 -2.96 8.72 1.26
C MET A 192 -4.09 7.73 0.94
N ARG A 193 -4.20 7.23 -0.31
CA ARG A 193 -5.23 6.24 -0.67
C ARG A 193 -5.17 4.99 0.22
N ALA A 194 -3.97 4.45 0.51
CA ALA A 194 -3.82 3.30 1.40
C ALA A 194 -4.29 3.62 2.82
N THR A 195 -3.98 4.82 3.33
CA THR A 195 -4.36 5.28 4.65
C THR A 195 -5.86 5.60 4.73
N ASP A 196 -6.43 6.19 3.68
CA ASP A 196 -7.86 6.45 3.55
C ASP A 196 -8.67 5.15 3.58
N MET A 197 -8.24 4.14 2.83
CA MET A 197 -8.88 2.82 2.87
C MET A 197 -8.85 2.22 4.28
N LEU A 198 -7.70 2.27 4.95
CA LEU A 198 -7.55 1.76 6.31
C LEU A 198 -8.47 2.48 7.29
N THR A 199 -8.41 3.81 7.32
CA THR A 199 -9.21 4.62 8.25
C THR A 199 -10.70 4.51 7.95
N HIS A 200 -11.09 4.44 6.68
CA HIS A 200 -12.47 4.18 6.27
C HIS A 200 -12.98 2.83 6.79
N CYS A 201 -12.20 1.77 6.58
CA CYS A 201 -12.56 0.44 7.08
C CYS A 201 -12.78 0.43 8.60
N LEU A 202 -11.87 1.04 9.36
CA LEU A 202 -11.96 1.13 10.81
C LEU A 202 -13.15 2.00 11.28
N ARG A 203 -13.44 3.09 10.56
CA ARG A 203 -14.54 4.00 10.89
C ARG A 203 -15.91 3.36 10.71
N TYR A 204 -16.09 2.62 9.65
CA TYR A 204 -17.37 2.02 9.28
C TYR A 204 -17.51 0.56 9.70
N GLY A 205 -16.46 -0.05 10.27
CA GLY A 205 -16.45 -1.46 10.64
C GLY A 205 -16.51 -2.39 9.42
N ILE A 206 -15.88 -1.98 8.32
CA ILE A 206 -15.82 -2.73 7.07
C ILE A 206 -14.52 -3.52 7.03
N ARG A 207 -14.58 -4.77 6.60
CA ARG A 207 -13.40 -5.55 6.25
C ARG A 207 -13.40 -5.82 4.75
N PRO A 208 -12.47 -5.22 3.98
CA PRO A 208 -12.37 -5.46 2.56
C PRO A 208 -11.75 -6.83 2.29
N GLY A 209 -12.05 -7.40 1.12
CA GLY A 209 -11.37 -8.56 0.57
C GLY A 209 -10.56 -8.15 -0.65
N ILE A 210 -9.38 -8.75 -0.83
CA ILE A 210 -8.57 -8.56 -2.03
C ILE A 210 -8.99 -9.59 -3.07
N VAL A 211 -9.29 -9.11 -4.29
CA VAL A 211 -9.43 -9.95 -5.47
C VAL A 211 -8.19 -9.73 -6.32
N TRP A 212 -7.47 -10.81 -6.61
CA TRP A 212 -6.23 -10.79 -7.36
C TRP A 212 -6.29 -11.71 -8.58
N ALA A 213 -5.91 -11.17 -9.73
CA ALA A 213 -5.76 -11.92 -10.96
C ALA A 213 -4.34 -11.76 -11.48
N THR A 214 -3.66 -12.87 -11.72
CA THR A 214 -2.32 -12.86 -12.32
C THR A 214 -2.43 -12.56 -13.81
N ILE A 215 -1.64 -11.61 -14.30
CA ILE A 215 -1.54 -11.29 -15.72
C ILE A 215 -0.20 -11.84 -16.22
N PRO A 216 -0.17 -12.77 -17.18
CA PRO A 216 1.08 -13.37 -17.66
C PRO A 216 1.79 -12.45 -18.66
N VAL A 217 2.10 -11.24 -18.25
CA VAL A 217 2.81 -10.23 -19.05
C VAL A 217 3.99 -9.72 -18.25
N GLY A 218 5.18 -9.76 -18.86
CA GLY A 218 6.38 -9.11 -18.34
C GLY A 218 6.73 -7.92 -19.24
N LEU A 219 6.85 -6.74 -18.64
CA LEU A 219 7.32 -5.52 -19.32
C LEU A 219 8.62 -5.08 -18.68
N ALA A 220 9.54 -4.58 -19.50
CA ALA A 220 10.73 -3.90 -19.00
C ALA A 220 10.33 -2.55 -18.39
N GLY A 221 11.08 -2.09 -17.37
CA GLY A 221 10.73 -0.86 -16.64
C GLY A 221 10.61 0.36 -17.54
N GLU A 222 11.48 0.48 -18.57
CA GLU A 222 11.42 1.54 -19.58
C GLU A 222 10.16 1.53 -20.47
N GLN A 223 9.39 0.44 -20.44
CA GLN A 223 8.11 0.31 -21.16
C GLN A 223 6.89 0.62 -20.27
N SER A 224 7.12 0.98 -19.02
CA SER A 224 6.07 1.25 -18.05
C SER A 224 5.67 2.74 -17.97
N SER A 225 6.27 3.62 -18.82
CA SER A 225 5.91 5.05 -18.85
C SER A 225 4.41 5.26 -19.07
N THR A 226 3.84 6.19 -18.31
CA THR A 226 2.47 6.69 -18.47
C THR A 226 2.42 8.06 -19.15
N GLU A 227 3.57 8.59 -19.56
CA GLU A 227 3.68 9.80 -20.37
C GLU A 227 3.64 9.44 -21.86
N TRP A 228 2.98 10.31 -22.66
CA TRP A 228 2.82 10.18 -24.10
C TRP A 228 3.79 11.09 -24.85
#